data_e8c0a57441a1bef63eb1ee0e298757df
#
_entry.id   e8c0a57441a1bef63eb1ee0e298757df
#
_cell.length_a   1.000
_cell.length_b   1.000
_cell.length_c   1.000
_cell.angle_alpha   90.00
_cell.angle_beta   90.00
_cell.angle_gamma   90.00
#
_symmetry.space_group_name_H-M   'P 1'
#
loop_
_entity.id
_entity.type
_entity.pdbx_description
1 polymer ?
#
loop_
_entity_poly.entity_id
_entity_poly.type
_entity_poly.pdbx_seq_one_letter_code
_entity_poly.pdbx_strand_id
1 'polypeptide(L)'
;MHTGEQHDSTNHTDGPRLLADIGGTNARFALEPGPGRIEAIQTLAAADHKEFTDAVQAYLRQTGQPPVRHAVVAIANPVLGDRIKMTNHDWAFSIEAARQLLGFDTLLVVNDFTALSMAVPQLKPSQLWQIGGGAAEPDQPIGLVGPGTGLGVGGLVRGDGRWLALASEGGHVSFAPADAREAAIMQYGWRSFEHLSAERLVSGPGLELIHRALLDIDGRPAAELKAAQIVERGLQQGDAPCKETIDLFCAMLGTVAANLAVTLGALGGIYIGGGVVPHLGAYFERSPFRARFENKGRMSAMMKKIPAFVITADYPAFIGVSAILDEKLGAAGAR
;
A
#
# COMPACT_ATOMS: atom_id res chain seq x y z
N MET A 1 -18.82 -23.29 -29.07
CA MET A 1 -19.79 -23.20 -27.97
C MET A 1 -18.97 -22.88 -26.71
N HIS A 2 -18.89 -21.63 -26.31
CA HIS A 2 -18.26 -21.23 -25.06
C HIS A 2 -19.35 -21.25 -23.98
N THR A 3 -19.31 -22.23 -23.12
CA THR A 3 -20.09 -22.23 -21.89
C THR A 3 -19.42 -21.24 -20.94
N GLY A 4 -20.02 -20.04 -20.81
CA GLY A 4 -19.67 -19.10 -19.77
C GLY A 4 -19.96 -19.76 -18.41
N GLU A 5 -18.94 -19.93 -17.59
CA GLU A 5 -19.13 -20.22 -16.17
C GLU A 5 -19.85 -19.01 -15.54
N GLN A 6 -21.14 -19.17 -15.30
CA GLN A 6 -21.89 -18.32 -14.39
C GLN A 6 -21.30 -18.58 -12.99
N HIS A 7 -20.52 -17.65 -12.47
CA HIS A 7 -20.22 -17.60 -11.05
C HIS A 7 -21.57 -17.45 -10.32
N ASP A 8 -22.01 -18.53 -9.74
CA ASP A 8 -23.17 -18.56 -8.85
C ASP A 8 -22.80 -17.71 -7.61
N SER A 9 -23.26 -16.45 -7.61
CA SER A 9 -22.97 -15.49 -6.56
C SER A 9 -23.90 -15.75 -5.36
N THR A 10 -23.62 -16.83 -4.64
CA THR A 10 -24.32 -17.11 -3.38
C THR A 10 -23.93 -16.07 -2.33
N ASN A 11 -24.93 -15.58 -1.59
CA ASN A 11 -24.67 -14.70 -0.44
C ASN A 11 -24.03 -15.50 0.69
N HIS A 12 -23.27 -14.81 1.57
CA HIS A 12 -22.84 -15.39 2.84
C HIS A 12 -24.07 -15.79 3.67
N THR A 13 -24.03 -16.97 4.26
CA THR A 13 -25.18 -17.56 4.97
C THR A 13 -25.51 -16.84 6.28
N ASP A 14 -24.53 -16.11 6.83
CA ASP A 14 -24.59 -15.41 8.11
C ASP A 14 -24.71 -13.88 7.97
N GLY A 15 -25.05 -13.41 6.77
CA GLY A 15 -25.23 -12.00 6.43
C GLY A 15 -23.99 -11.38 5.79
N PRO A 16 -24.12 -10.13 5.29
CA PRO A 16 -23.01 -9.44 4.66
C PRO A 16 -21.88 -9.15 5.66
N ARG A 17 -20.65 -9.16 5.17
CA ARG A 17 -19.47 -8.79 5.95
C ARG A 17 -19.19 -7.30 5.79
N LEU A 18 -18.68 -6.67 6.84
CA LEU A 18 -18.19 -5.29 6.79
C LEU A 18 -16.70 -5.28 6.50
N LEU A 19 -16.31 -4.59 5.44
CA LEU A 19 -14.93 -4.33 5.08
C LEU A 19 -14.63 -2.85 5.31
N ALA A 20 -13.47 -2.53 5.90
CA ALA A 20 -13.05 -1.13 6.07
C ALA A 20 -11.57 -0.93 5.77
N ASP A 21 -11.27 0.27 5.23
CA ASP A 21 -9.92 0.81 5.01
C ASP A 21 -9.86 2.22 5.60
N ILE A 22 -9.11 2.38 6.69
CA ILE A 22 -9.12 3.59 7.51
C ILE A 22 -7.74 4.24 7.52
N GLY A 23 -7.67 5.38 6.85
CA GLY A 23 -6.53 6.30 6.93
C GLY A 23 -6.75 7.42 7.95
N GLY A 24 -5.81 8.35 8.04
CA GLY A 24 -5.91 9.47 8.98
C GLY A 24 -7.00 10.49 8.65
N THR A 25 -7.41 10.62 7.40
CA THR A 25 -8.40 11.61 6.95
C THR A 25 -9.74 10.98 6.58
N ASN A 26 -9.70 9.79 5.97
CA ASN A 26 -10.87 9.12 5.43
C ASN A 26 -11.00 7.72 6.01
N ALA A 27 -12.23 7.34 6.31
CA ALA A 27 -12.65 5.98 6.61
C ALA A 27 -13.50 5.47 5.45
N ARG A 28 -13.01 4.48 4.72
CA ARG A 28 -13.73 3.82 3.63
C ARG A 28 -14.35 2.54 4.14
N PHE A 29 -15.60 2.33 3.78
CA PHE A 29 -16.37 1.16 4.16
C PHE A 29 -17.00 0.51 2.93
N ALA A 30 -17.21 -0.79 2.99
CA ALA A 30 -17.93 -1.57 2.00
C ALA A 30 -18.68 -2.74 2.67
N LEU A 31 -19.68 -3.26 1.99
CA LEU A 31 -20.31 -4.53 2.34
C LEU A 31 -19.90 -5.61 1.34
N GLU A 32 -19.68 -6.80 1.85
CA GLU A 32 -19.45 -8.01 1.06
C GLU A 32 -20.58 -9.00 1.34
N PRO A 33 -21.67 -8.96 0.55
CA PRO A 33 -22.81 -9.87 0.72
C PRO A 33 -22.52 -11.32 0.32
N GLY A 34 -21.50 -11.54 -0.50
CA GLY A 34 -21.04 -12.87 -0.91
C GLY A 34 -19.60 -12.80 -1.41
N PRO A 35 -18.91 -13.94 -1.58
CA PRO A 35 -17.49 -13.99 -1.87
C PRO A 35 -17.05 -13.10 -3.03
N GLY A 36 -16.11 -12.16 -2.77
CA GLY A 36 -15.54 -11.26 -3.75
C GLY A 36 -16.50 -10.20 -4.33
N ARG A 37 -17.72 -10.09 -3.80
CA ARG A 37 -18.74 -9.13 -4.24
C ARG A 37 -18.76 -7.93 -3.30
N ILE A 38 -18.01 -6.88 -3.64
CA ILE A 38 -17.83 -5.67 -2.82
C ILE A 38 -18.81 -4.61 -3.30
N GLU A 39 -19.71 -4.18 -2.42
CA GLU A 39 -20.83 -3.28 -2.72
C GLU A 39 -20.94 -2.15 -1.68
N ALA A 40 -21.80 -1.17 -1.94
CA ALA A 40 -22.10 -0.07 -1.03
C ALA A 40 -20.85 0.67 -0.53
N ILE A 41 -19.84 0.84 -1.40
CA ILE A 41 -18.61 1.53 -1.04
C ILE A 41 -18.91 2.99 -0.70
N GLN A 42 -18.53 3.43 0.49
CA GLN A 42 -18.65 4.83 0.92
C GLN A 42 -17.37 5.29 1.62
N THR A 43 -17.10 6.57 1.47
CA THR A 43 -16.00 7.25 2.17
C THR A 43 -16.60 8.28 3.12
N LEU A 44 -16.29 8.15 4.40
CA LEU A 44 -16.64 9.10 5.44
C LEU A 44 -15.40 9.88 5.86
N ALA A 45 -15.53 11.17 6.13
CA ALA A 45 -14.45 11.93 6.70
C ALA A 45 -14.27 11.50 8.17
N ALA A 46 -13.05 11.06 8.55
CA ALA A 46 -12.80 10.58 9.90
C ALA A 46 -13.07 11.68 10.95
N ALA A 47 -12.80 12.94 10.61
CA ALA A 47 -13.03 14.10 11.47
C ALA A 47 -14.50 14.36 11.83
N ASP A 48 -15.46 13.82 11.06
CA ASP A 48 -16.89 13.97 11.33
C ASP A 48 -17.39 13.01 12.41
N HIS A 49 -16.53 12.10 12.87
CA HIS A 49 -16.89 11.05 13.83
C HIS A 49 -15.92 11.08 15.02
N LYS A 50 -16.49 11.12 16.24
CA LYS A 50 -15.71 11.21 17.47
C LYS A 50 -14.87 9.93 17.71
N GLU A 51 -15.44 8.79 17.39
CA GLU A 51 -14.85 7.48 17.61
C GLU A 51 -14.98 6.57 16.37
N PHE A 52 -14.14 5.58 16.27
CA PHE A 52 -14.22 4.55 15.22
C PHE A 52 -15.62 3.92 15.13
N THR A 53 -16.20 3.57 16.27
CA THR A 53 -17.53 2.92 16.35
C THR A 53 -18.64 3.82 15.87
N ASP A 54 -18.53 5.14 16.03
CA ASP A 54 -19.50 6.11 15.51
C ASP A 54 -19.51 6.10 13.99
N ALA A 55 -18.31 6.05 13.35
CA ALA A 55 -18.18 5.99 11.91
C ALA A 55 -18.79 4.68 11.34
N VAL A 56 -18.49 3.54 11.99
CA VAL A 56 -19.10 2.24 11.61
C VAL A 56 -20.63 2.29 11.70
N GLN A 57 -21.16 2.79 12.80
CA GLN A 57 -22.62 2.89 12.98
C GLN A 57 -23.26 3.86 11.98
N ALA A 58 -22.58 4.97 11.67
CA ALA A 58 -23.06 5.92 10.67
C ALA A 58 -23.16 5.25 9.29
N TYR A 59 -22.13 4.51 8.88
CA TYR A 59 -22.12 3.75 7.65
C TYR A 59 -23.23 2.69 7.61
N LEU A 60 -23.38 1.88 8.66
CA LEU A 60 -24.42 0.86 8.72
C LEU A 60 -25.83 1.46 8.65
N ARG A 61 -26.08 2.61 9.30
CA ARG A 61 -27.37 3.32 9.17
C ARG A 61 -27.65 3.77 7.73
N GLN A 62 -26.62 4.29 7.03
CA GLN A 62 -26.75 4.74 5.64
C GLN A 62 -27.01 3.60 4.65
N THR A 63 -26.58 2.38 4.99
CA THR A 63 -26.76 1.18 4.17
C THR A 63 -27.98 0.33 4.57
N GLY A 64 -28.88 0.86 5.42
CA GLY A 64 -30.13 0.19 5.81
C GLY A 64 -29.98 -0.82 6.95
N GLN A 65 -28.93 -0.70 7.75
CA GLN A 65 -28.66 -1.55 8.93
C GLN A 65 -28.68 -3.06 8.61
N PRO A 66 -27.87 -3.52 7.65
CA PRO A 66 -27.81 -4.94 7.34
C PRO A 66 -27.30 -5.74 8.55
N PRO A 67 -27.68 -7.03 8.70
CA PRO A 67 -27.29 -7.86 9.83
C PRO A 67 -25.82 -8.32 9.70
N VAL A 68 -24.88 -7.40 9.92
CA VAL A 68 -23.44 -7.69 9.88
C VAL A 68 -23.03 -8.44 11.15
N ARG A 69 -22.41 -9.61 10.98
CA ARG A 69 -21.82 -10.42 12.08
C ARG A 69 -20.29 -10.41 12.08
N HIS A 70 -19.69 -10.24 10.91
CA HIS A 70 -18.24 -10.30 10.74
C HIS A 70 -17.72 -9.04 10.08
N ALA A 71 -16.68 -8.47 10.65
CA ALA A 71 -16.04 -7.27 10.16
C ALA A 71 -14.52 -7.39 10.16
N VAL A 72 -13.89 -6.73 9.20
CA VAL A 72 -12.44 -6.61 9.12
C VAL A 72 -12.06 -5.20 8.68
N VAL A 73 -11.07 -4.65 9.35
CA VAL A 73 -10.65 -3.24 9.20
C VAL A 73 -9.16 -3.18 8.95
N ALA A 74 -8.77 -2.60 7.83
CA ALA A 74 -7.40 -2.18 7.58
C ALA A 74 -7.18 -0.78 8.17
N ILE A 75 -6.08 -0.57 8.88
CA ILE A 75 -5.70 0.73 9.44
C ILE A 75 -4.26 1.09 9.10
N ALA A 76 -4.01 2.37 8.86
CA ALA A 76 -2.66 2.91 8.61
C ALA A 76 -1.84 3.01 9.92
N ASN A 77 -1.72 1.90 10.65
CA ASN A 77 -1.03 1.79 11.94
C ASN A 77 -0.52 0.37 12.15
N PRO A 78 0.60 0.18 12.88
CA PRO A 78 0.94 -1.12 13.46
C PRO A 78 -0.15 -1.61 14.42
N VAL A 79 -0.48 -2.90 14.35
CA VAL A 79 -1.47 -3.54 15.23
C VAL A 79 -0.72 -4.47 16.20
N LEU A 80 -0.53 -4.01 17.42
CA LEU A 80 0.23 -4.70 18.49
C LEU A 80 -0.68 -5.02 19.69
N GLY A 81 -1.67 -5.90 19.49
CA GLY A 81 -2.62 -6.29 20.53
C GLY A 81 -3.98 -5.61 20.42
N ASP A 82 -4.73 -5.57 21.52
CA ASP A 82 -6.13 -5.14 21.53
C ASP A 82 -6.35 -3.63 21.43
N ARG A 83 -5.38 -2.83 21.93
CA ARG A 83 -5.54 -1.37 21.95
C ARG A 83 -4.93 -0.73 20.72
N ILE A 84 -5.77 -0.04 19.97
CA ILE A 84 -5.40 0.76 18.82
C ILE A 84 -5.38 2.23 19.23
N LYS A 85 -4.33 2.96 18.81
CA LYS A 85 -4.26 4.41 18.82
C LYS A 85 -3.76 4.85 17.46
N MET A 86 -4.58 5.53 16.71
CA MET A 86 -4.22 5.96 15.35
C MET A 86 -3.13 7.04 15.38
N THR A 87 -2.15 6.94 14.50
CA THR A 87 -1.03 7.88 14.42
C THR A 87 -1.45 9.23 13.84
N ASN A 88 -2.36 9.20 12.86
CA ASN A 88 -2.76 10.37 12.09
C ASN A 88 -4.21 10.80 12.36
N HIS A 89 -4.80 10.35 13.46
CA HIS A 89 -6.14 10.69 13.91
C HIS A 89 -6.27 10.46 15.42
N ASP A 90 -7.23 11.13 16.09
CA ASP A 90 -7.43 11.03 17.53
C ASP A 90 -8.14 9.74 17.99
N TRP A 91 -8.57 8.90 17.07
CA TRP A 91 -9.25 7.65 17.44
C TRP A 91 -8.34 6.71 18.21
N ALA A 92 -8.86 6.28 19.36
CA ALA A 92 -8.24 5.26 20.19
C ALA A 92 -9.32 4.32 20.72
N PHE A 93 -9.19 3.01 20.51
CA PHE A 93 -10.18 2.03 20.89
C PHE A 93 -9.57 0.68 21.22
N SER A 94 -10.34 -0.14 21.97
CA SER A 94 -10.09 -1.57 22.14
C SER A 94 -10.87 -2.32 21.08
N ILE A 95 -10.21 -3.25 20.38
CA ILE A 95 -10.84 -4.09 19.34
C ILE A 95 -11.98 -4.88 19.94
N GLU A 96 -11.76 -5.49 21.10
CA GLU A 96 -12.78 -6.31 21.78
C GLU A 96 -13.97 -5.47 22.27
N ALA A 97 -13.71 -4.29 22.86
CA ALA A 97 -14.79 -3.39 23.27
C ALA A 97 -15.60 -2.89 22.08
N ALA A 98 -14.95 -2.54 20.96
CA ALA A 98 -15.63 -2.12 19.73
C ALA A 98 -16.45 -3.27 19.13
N ARG A 99 -15.91 -4.51 19.13
CA ARG A 99 -16.63 -5.70 18.67
C ARG A 99 -17.92 -5.90 19.45
N GLN A 100 -17.85 -5.82 20.78
CA GLN A 100 -19.02 -5.99 21.66
C GLN A 100 -20.06 -4.88 21.48
N LEU A 101 -19.60 -3.61 21.41
CA LEU A 101 -20.47 -2.45 21.22
C LEU A 101 -21.24 -2.50 19.89
N LEU A 102 -20.57 -2.98 18.82
CA LEU A 102 -21.15 -3.11 17.49
C LEU A 102 -21.96 -4.40 17.31
N GLY A 103 -21.91 -5.33 18.28
CA GLY A 103 -22.62 -6.60 18.22
C GLY A 103 -22.06 -7.59 17.21
N PHE A 104 -20.78 -7.48 16.85
CA PHE A 104 -20.15 -8.38 15.89
C PHE A 104 -19.67 -9.67 16.56
N ASP A 105 -19.79 -10.80 15.88
CA ASP A 105 -19.19 -12.06 16.29
C ASP A 105 -17.67 -12.03 16.08
N THR A 106 -17.23 -11.38 15.00
CA THR A 106 -15.81 -11.21 14.68
C THR A 106 -15.53 -9.76 14.28
N LEU A 107 -14.51 -9.17 14.88
CA LEU A 107 -13.90 -7.92 14.43
C LEU A 107 -12.39 -8.14 14.34
N LEU A 108 -11.85 -8.12 13.13
CA LEU A 108 -10.41 -8.14 12.89
C LEU A 108 -9.93 -6.72 12.57
N VAL A 109 -8.78 -6.37 13.13
CA VAL A 109 -8.08 -5.14 12.76
C VAL A 109 -6.68 -5.53 12.29
N VAL A 110 -6.28 -5.07 11.12
CA VAL A 110 -4.98 -5.37 10.52
C VAL A 110 -4.32 -4.09 10.02
N ASN A 111 -3.01 -4.13 9.85
CA ASN A 111 -2.32 -3.01 9.18
C ASN A 111 -2.74 -2.94 7.69
N ASP A 112 -2.80 -1.72 7.13
CA ASP A 112 -3.20 -1.46 5.74
C ASP A 112 -2.28 -2.14 4.71
N PHE A 113 -0.97 -2.19 4.97
CA PHE A 113 -0.01 -2.89 4.11
C PHE A 113 -0.13 -4.42 4.22
N THR A 114 -0.50 -4.94 5.40
CA THR A 114 -0.86 -6.35 5.56
C THR A 114 -2.08 -6.69 4.70
N ALA A 115 -3.12 -5.84 4.72
CA ALA A 115 -4.28 -5.98 3.87
C ALA A 115 -3.91 -5.93 2.38
N LEU A 116 -3.13 -4.92 1.97
CA LEU A 116 -2.67 -4.79 0.58
C LEU A 116 -1.85 -6.01 0.15
N SER A 117 -1.00 -6.54 1.02
CA SER A 117 -0.23 -7.75 0.73
C SER A 117 -1.15 -8.93 0.44
N MET A 118 -2.13 -9.17 1.29
CA MET A 118 -3.09 -10.29 1.12
C MET A 118 -4.03 -10.11 -0.09
N ALA A 119 -4.14 -8.90 -0.64
CA ALA A 119 -4.84 -8.68 -1.90
C ALA A 119 -4.10 -9.27 -3.11
N VAL A 120 -2.77 -9.24 -3.12
CA VAL A 120 -1.95 -9.58 -4.30
C VAL A 120 -2.30 -10.93 -4.93
N PRO A 121 -2.43 -12.04 -4.18
CA PRO A 121 -2.80 -13.34 -4.76
C PRO A 121 -4.20 -13.38 -5.37
N GLN A 122 -5.06 -12.42 -5.07
CA GLN A 122 -6.44 -12.32 -5.53
C GLN A 122 -6.59 -11.37 -6.74
N LEU A 123 -5.55 -10.59 -7.06
CA LEU A 123 -5.60 -9.61 -8.15
C LEU A 123 -5.64 -10.31 -9.51
N LYS A 124 -6.51 -9.81 -10.38
CA LYS A 124 -6.58 -10.26 -11.78
C LYS A 124 -5.47 -9.58 -12.60
N PRO A 125 -5.00 -10.19 -13.70
CA PRO A 125 -4.01 -9.56 -14.58
C PRO A 125 -4.39 -8.15 -15.06
N SER A 126 -5.69 -7.89 -15.28
CA SER A 126 -6.21 -6.56 -15.66
C SER A 126 -6.11 -5.49 -14.56
N GLN A 127 -5.80 -5.88 -13.35
CA GLN A 127 -5.61 -5.00 -12.18
C GLN A 127 -4.12 -4.75 -11.86
N LEU A 128 -3.25 -5.18 -12.76
CA LEU A 128 -1.81 -5.07 -12.64
C LEU A 128 -1.21 -4.46 -13.90
N TRP A 129 -0.33 -3.48 -13.73
CA TRP A 129 0.44 -2.90 -14.81
C TRP A 129 1.91 -3.28 -14.64
N GLN A 130 2.42 -4.13 -15.53
CA GLN A 130 3.79 -4.60 -15.47
C GLN A 130 4.79 -3.54 -15.97
N ILE A 131 5.84 -3.32 -15.20
CA ILE A 131 6.95 -2.41 -15.51
C ILE A 131 8.20 -3.22 -15.84
N GLY A 132 8.59 -3.18 -17.08
CA GLY A 132 9.73 -3.96 -17.60
C GLY A 132 9.41 -5.43 -17.81
N GLY A 133 10.45 -6.27 -17.85
CA GLY A 133 10.35 -7.69 -18.12
C GLY A 133 10.26 -8.56 -16.85
N GLY A 134 10.41 -9.87 -17.07
CA GLY A 134 10.35 -10.90 -16.05
C GLY A 134 8.99 -11.60 -15.99
N ALA A 135 8.95 -12.74 -15.29
CA ALA A 135 7.72 -13.47 -15.03
C ALA A 135 7.71 -13.92 -13.56
N ALA A 136 6.56 -13.79 -12.91
CA ALA A 136 6.39 -14.22 -11.53
C ALA A 136 6.50 -15.75 -11.44
N GLU A 137 7.33 -16.25 -10.54
CA GLU A 137 7.40 -17.68 -10.24
C GLU A 137 6.29 -18.03 -9.22
N PRO A 138 5.48 -19.06 -9.48
CA PRO A 138 4.41 -19.47 -8.58
C PRO A 138 4.95 -19.82 -7.18
N ASP A 139 4.17 -19.49 -6.16
CA ASP A 139 4.45 -19.83 -4.76
C ASP A 139 5.77 -19.29 -4.17
N GLN A 140 6.49 -18.46 -4.92
CA GLN A 140 7.70 -17.79 -4.44
C GLN A 140 7.36 -16.52 -3.63
N PRO A 141 8.27 -16.09 -2.73
CA PRO A 141 8.06 -14.86 -1.99
C PRO A 141 7.73 -13.66 -2.88
N ILE A 142 6.87 -12.79 -2.38
CA ILE A 142 6.40 -11.57 -3.03
C ILE A 142 6.82 -10.40 -2.16
N GLY A 143 7.30 -9.32 -2.76
CA GLY A 143 7.57 -8.07 -2.06
C GLY A 143 6.56 -6.99 -2.45
N LEU A 144 6.22 -6.12 -1.49
CA LEU A 144 5.38 -4.95 -1.72
C LEU A 144 6.07 -3.68 -1.26
N VAL A 145 5.96 -2.64 -2.06
CA VAL A 145 6.37 -1.28 -1.72
C VAL A 145 5.26 -0.31 -2.11
N GLY A 146 5.01 0.71 -1.31
CA GLY A 146 3.93 1.64 -1.62
C GLY A 146 4.19 3.05 -1.15
N PRO A 147 4.74 3.92 -2.02
CA PRO A 147 4.89 5.32 -1.72
C PRO A 147 3.54 6.03 -1.73
N GLY A 148 3.22 6.67 -0.61
CA GLY A 148 2.04 7.48 -0.35
C GLY A 148 2.39 8.70 0.47
N THR A 149 1.64 9.00 1.53
CA THR A 149 2.01 9.97 2.58
C THR A 149 3.29 9.51 3.31
N GLY A 150 3.44 8.19 3.48
CA GLY A 150 4.65 7.52 3.92
C GLY A 150 5.15 6.51 2.89
N LEU A 151 5.93 5.53 3.33
CA LEU A 151 6.40 4.41 2.52
C LEU A 151 6.06 3.09 3.22
N GLY A 152 4.99 2.44 2.79
CA GLY A 152 4.71 1.08 3.21
C GLY A 152 5.63 0.08 2.52
N VAL A 153 6.08 -0.91 3.29
CA VAL A 153 6.87 -2.04 2.79
C VAL A 153 6.32 -3.30 3.43
N GLY A 154 6.11 -4.32 2.64
CA GLY A 154 5.59 -5.60 3.11
C GLY A 154 6.02 -6.75 2.22
N GLY A 155 5.50 -7.92 2.48
CA GLY A 155 5.75 -9.10 1.67
C GLY A 155 4.81 -10.24 2.01
N LEU A 156 4.85 -11.25 1.17
CA LEU A 156 4.14 -12.51 1.35
C LEU A 156 5.10 -13.68 1.20
N VAL A 157 4.93 -14.68 2.02
CA VAL A 157 5.60 -15.98 1.89
C VAL A 157 4.58 -17.10 1.94
N ARG A 158 4.88 -18.23 1.30
CA ARG A 158 4.06 -19.44 1.42
C ARG A 158 4.45 -20.21 2.67
N GLY A 159 3.44 -20.59 3.46
CA GLY A 159 3.61 -21.47 4.62
C GLY A 159 2.33 -22.26 4.84
N ASP A 160 2.47 -23.59 5.06
CA ASP A 160 1.35 -24.51 5.31
C ASP A 160 0.22 -24.43 4.26
N GLY A 161 0.61 -24.31 2.98
CA GLY A 161 -0.35 -24.24 1.86
C GLY A 161 -1.08 -22.90 1.71
N ARG A 162 -0.77 -21.88 2.51
CA ARG A 162 -1.41 -20.56 2.49
C ARG A 162 -0.39 -19.43 2.36
N TRP A 163 -0.87 -18.24 2.04
CA TRP A 163 -0.06 -17.03 2.05
C TRP A 163 0.00 -16.44 3.46
N LEU A 164 1.18 -16.07 3.89
CA LEU A 164 1.45 -15.41 5.16
C LEU A 164 2.01 -14.02 4.89
N ALA A 165 1.30 -13.00 5.35
CA ALA A 165 1.78 -11.63 5.26
C ALA A 165 2.90 -11.38 6.27
N LEU A 166 3.99 -10.77 5.80
CA LEU A 166 5.09 -10.30 6.64
C LEU A 166 4.75 -8.89 7.11
N ALA A 167 4.46 -8.74 8.39
CA ALA A 167 4.34 -7.44 9.02
C ALA A 167 5.71 -6.75 9.02
N SER A 168 5.81 -5.57 8.41
CA SER A 168 7.08 -4.89 8.20
C SER A 168 6.92 -3.38 8.32
N GLU A 169 7.90 -2.74 8.91
CA GLU A 169 8.13 -1.29 8.90
C GLU A 169 9.36 -0.95 8.03
N GLY A 170 9.52 -1.65 6.91
CA GLY A 170 10.68 -1.53 6.02
C GLY A 170 10.82 -0.18 5.34
N GLY A 171 9.80 0.70 5.37
CA GLY A 171 9.95 2.10 4.97
C GLY A 171 10.89 2.89 5.87
N HIS A 172 11.08 2.46 7.11
CA HIS A 172 11.94 3.12 8.09
C HIS A 172 13.40 2.65 8.09
N VAL A 173 13.80 1.74 7.18
CA VAL A 173 15.21 1.38 7.01
C VAL A 173 16.04 2.56 6.52
N SER A 174 17.33 2.59 6.86
CA SER A 174 18.25 3.61 6.35
C SER A 174 18.36 3.52 4.82
N PHE A 175 18.27 4.65 4.13
CA PHE A 175 18.53 4.70 2.70
C PHE A 175 20.02 4.75 2.40
N ALA A 176 20.46 4.05 1.35
CA ALA A 176 21.84 4.09 0.85
C ALA A 176 21.87 4.75 -0.54
N PRO A 177 22.63 5.85 -0.73
CA PRO A 177 22.73 6.53 -2.02
C PRO A 177 23.48 5.67 -3.04
N ALA A 178 23.07 5.74 -4.29
CA ALA A 178 23.70 5.01 -5.38
C ALA A 178 24.74 5.83 -6.16
N ASP A 179 24.72 7.15 -6.01
CA ASP A 179 25.63 8.07 -6.68
C ASP A 179 25.85 9.35 -5.86
N ALA A 180 26.72 10.24 -6.38
CA ALA A 180 27.06 11.49 -5.71
C ALA A 180 25.89 12.48 -5.59
N ARG A 181 24.94 12.47 -6.56
CA ARG A 181 23.76 13.35 -6.53
C ARG A 181 22.81 12.93 -5.40
N GLU A 182 22.55 11.64 -5.27
CA GLU A 182 21.76 11.10 -4.15
C GLU A 182 22.47 11.33 -2.79
N ALA A 183 23.79 11.17 -2.74
CA ALA A 183 24.57 11.46 -1.52
C ALA A 183 24.44 12.93 -1.09
N ALA A 184 24.49 13.88 -2.04
CA ALA A 184 24.28 15.29 -1.74
C ALA A 184 22.86 15.60 -1.24
N ILE A 185 21.85 14.96 -1.80
CA ILE A 185 20.45 15.05 -1.30
C ILE A 185 20.38 14.53 0.13
N MET A 186 21.03 13.40 0.43
CA MET A 186 21.06 12.88 1.81
C MET A 186 21.75 13.83 2.78
N GLN A 187 22.88 14.43 2.38
CA GLN A 187 23.56 15.47 3.19
C GLN A 187 22.66 16.68 3.49
N TYR A 188 21.86 17.10 2.52
CA TYR A 188 20.83 18.10 2.74
C TYR A 188 19.78 17.64 3.76
N GLY A 189 19.27 16.41 3.61
CA GLY A 189 18.24 15.81 4.49
C GLY A 189 18.72 15.69 5.95
N TRP A 190 19.99 15.34 6.19
CA TRP A 190 20.57 15.24 7.54
C TRP A 190 20.63 16.59 8.29
N ARG A 191 20.46 17.73 7.62
CA ARG A 191 20.30 19.02 8.31
C ARG A 191 19.01 19.08 9.14
N SER A 192 17.99 18.26 8.80
CA SER A 192 16.68 18.27 9.43
C SER A 192 16.29 16.95 10.09
N PHE A 193 16.94 15.84 9.73
CA PHE A 193 16.61 14.52 10.22
C PHE A 193 17.84 13.77 10.71
N GLU A 194 17.82 13.37 11.98
CA GLU A 194 18.89 12.53 12.55
C GLU A 194 18.96 11.17 11.85
N HIS A 195 17.79 10.57 11.59
CA HIS A 195 17.65 9.34 10.81
C HIS A 195 16.92 9.62 9.48
N LEU A 196 17.65 9.49 8.37
CA LEU A 196 17.07 9.63 7.03
C LEU A 196 16.67 8.25 6.51
N SER A 197 15.42 7.88 6.78
CA SER A 197 14.83 6.62 6.33
C SER A 197 14.51 6.64 4.82
N ALA A 198 14.28 5.46 4.24
CA ALA A 198 13.78 5.33 2.88
C ALA A 198 12.49 6.12 2.67
N GLU A 199 11.58 6.13 3.64
CA GLU A 199 10.33 6.90 3.62
C GLU A 199 10.55 8.40 3.47
N ARG A 200 11.59 8.97 4.12
CA ARG A 200 11.90 10.40 4.02
C ARG A 200 12.23 10.85 2.60
N LEU A 201 12.60 9.91 1.73
CA LEU A 201 12.93 10.17 0.33
C LEU A 201 11.87 9.60 -0.64
N VAL A 202 11.32 8.44 -0.34
CA VAL A 202 10.42 7.70 -1.24
C VAL A 202 8.98 7.80 -0.73
N SER A 203 8.46 9.03 -0.70
CA SER A 203 7.07 9.34 -0.33
C SER A 203 6.65 10.67 -0.97
N GLY A 204 5.39 11.09 -0.79
CA GLY A 204 4.94 12.42 -1.20
C GLY A 204 5.77 13.54 -0.57
N PRO A 205 5.92 13.59 0.76
CA PRO A 205 6.85 14.50 1.42
C PRO A 205 8.32 14.33 0.97
N GLY A 206 8.71 13.13 0.57
CA GLY A 206 10.03 12.84 0.00
C GLY A 206 10.28 13.55 -1.33
N LEU A 207 9.30 13.59 -2.23
CA LEU A 207 9.38 14.41 -3.44
C LEU A 207 9.64 15.89 -3.11
N GLU A 208 8.95 16.44 -2.10
CA GLU A 208 9.17 17.83 -1.65
C GLU A 208 10.59 18.03 -1.08
N LEU A 209 11.10 17.05 -0.32
CA LEU A 209 12.47 17.09 0.24
C LEU A 209 13.53 17.03 -0.86
N ILE A 210 13.41 16.10 -1.80
CA ILE A 210 14.35 15.96 -2.93
C ILE A 210 14.36 17.25 -3.74
N HIS A 211 13.19 17.84 -4.04
CA HIS A 211 13.10 19.08 -4.80
C HIS A 211 13.82 20.24 -4.11
N ARG A 212 13.57 20.45 -2.80
CA ARG A 212 14.26 21.50 -2.03
C ARG A 212 15.78 21.26 -1.99
N ALA A 213 16.20 20.00 -1.82
CA ALA A 213 17.62 19.66 -1.82
C ALA A 213 18.28 19.99 -3.16
N LEU A 214 17.64 19.69 -4.28
CA LEU A 214 18.16 20.00 -5.62
C LEU A 214 18.33 21.51 -5.83
N LEU A 215 17.35 22.32 -5.42
CA LEU A 215 17.46 23.76 -5.52
C LEU A 215 18.62 24.30 -4.68
N ASP A 216 18.79 23.82 -3.43
CA ASP A 216 19.90 24.24 -2.54
C ASP A 216 21.27 23.86 -3.13
N ILE A 217 21.43 22.61 -3.57
CA ILE A 217 22.67 22.08 -4.14
C ILE A 217 23.06 22.86 -5.41
N ASP A 218 22.09 23.24 -6.24
CA ASP A 218 22.33 23.94 -7.50
C ASP A 218 22.38 25.48 -7.33
N GLY A 219 22.31 25.99 -6.10
CA GLY A 219 22.32 27.43 -5.81
C GLY A 219 21.14 28.19 -6.42
N ARG A 220 19.99 27.54 -6.56
CA ARG A 220 18.75 28.11 -7.10
C ARG A 220 17.90 28.72 -6.01
N PRO A 221 17.04 29.71 -6.31
CA PRO A 221 16.10 30.24 -5.34
C PRO A 221 15.22 29.13 -4.74
N ALA A 222 15.04 29.16 -3.42
CA ALA A 222 14.16 28.22 -2.73
C ALA A 222 12.72 28.35 -3.24
N ALA A 223 12.07 27.21 -3.46
CA ALA A 223 10.64 27.13 -3.80
C ALA A 223 10.00 26.00 -3.00
N GLU A 224 8.88 26.31 -2.35
CA GLU A 224 8.08 25.30 -1.64
C GLU A 224 6.96 24.82 -2.56
N LEU A 225 7.19 23.68 -3.19
CA LEU A 225 6.19 23.00 -4.02
C LEU A 225 5.69 21.74 -3.31
N LYS A 226 4.40 21.49 -3.41
CA LYS A 226 3.78 20.23 -3.00
C LYS A 226 4.03 19.14 -4.03
N ALA A 227 4.04 17.87 -3.60
CA ALA A 227 4.30 16.72 -4.47
C ALA A 227 3.48 16.76 -5.78
N ALA A 228 2.19 17.08 -5.72
CA ALA A 228 1.34 17.20 -6.90
C ALA A 228 1.82 18.30 -7.88
N GLN A 229 2.26 19.45 -7.35
CA GLN A 229 2.79 20.54 -8.17
C GLN A 229 4.13 20.19 -8.81
N ILE A 230 4.98 19.44 -8.11
CA ILE A 230 6.25 18.93 -8.65
C ILE A 230 5.97 17.99 -9.83
N VAL A 231 5.03 17.06 -9.66
CA VAL A 231 4.64 16.12 -10.72
C VAL A 231 4.06 16.87 -11.94
N GLU A 232 3.13 17.79 -11.71
CA GLU A 232 2.53 18.60 -12.79
C GLU A 232 3.58 19.42 -13.55
N ARG A 233 4.43 20.18 -12.84
CA ARG A 233 5.44 21.03 -13.47
C ARG A 233 6.49 20.21 -14.21
N GLY A 234 6.96 19.11 -13.62
CA GLY A 234 7.99 18.28 -14.22
C GLY A 234 7.51 17.50 -15.46
N LEU A 235 6.28 17.00 -15.44
CA LEU A 235 5.76 16.15 -16.52
C LEU A 235 4.98 16.90 -17.61
N GLN A 236 4.34 18.03 -17.27
CA GLN A 236 3.46 18.76 -18.19
C GLN A 236 4.04 20.12 -18.63
N GLN A 237 4.80 20.79 -17.76
CA GLN A 237 5.29 22.15 -18.02
C GLN A 237 6.78 22.22 -18.38
N GLY A 238 7.50 21.07 -18.34
CA GLY A 238 8.92 21.00 -18.72
C GLY A 238 9.88 21.64 -17.71
N ASP A 239 9.46 21.80 -16.44
CA ASP A 239 10.32 22.31 -15.36
C ASP A 239 11.44 21.31 -15.06
N ALA A 240 12.68 21.69 -15.36
CA ALA A 240 13.81 20.78 -15.27
C ALA A 240 14.12 20.29 -13.84
N PRO A 241 14.15 21.14 -12.79
CA PRO A 241 14.29 20.68 -11.40
C PRO A 241 13.18 19.73 -10.95
N CYS A 242 11.93 20.01 -11.30
CA CYS A 242 10.81 19.13 -10.97
C CYS A 242 10.93 17.78 -11.69
N LYS A 243 11.36 17.80 -12.96
CA LYS A 243 11.59 16.58 -13.73
C LYS A 243 12.71 15.72 -13.13
N GLU A 244 13.85 16.34 -12.75
CA GLU A 244 14.95 15.66 -12.07
C GLU A 244 14.50 15.09 -10.73
N THR A 245 13.68 15.81 -9.97
CA THR A 245 13.08 15.32 -8.72
C THR A 245 12.32 14.01 -8.94
N ILE A 246 11.47 13.96 -9.97
CA ILE A 246 10.69 12.75 -10.30
C ILE A 246 11.59 11.59 -10.72
N ASP A 247 12.63 11.87 -11.51
CA ASP A 247 13.59 10.85 -11.94
C ASP A 247 14.33 10.24 -10.76
N LEU A 248 14.83 11.06 -9.85
CA LEU A 248 15.52 10.62 -8.64
C LEU A 248 14.59 9.84 -7.71
N PHE A 249 13.37 10.32 -7.52
CA PHE A 249 12.35 9.58 -6.75
C PHE A 249 12.11 8.18 -7.34
N CYS A 250 11.92 8.07 -8.65
CA CYS A 250 11.72 6.79 -9.32
C CYS A 250 12.96 5.88 -9.20
N ALA A 251 14.17 6.43 -9.32
CA ALA A 251 15.41 5.70 -9.11
C ALA A 251 15.54 5.20 -7.67
N MET A 252 15.28 6.05 -6.68
CA MET A 252 15.31 5.68 -5.26
C MET A 252 14.25 4.62 -4.92
N LEU A 253 13.04 4.72 -5.48
CA LEU A 253 12.02 3.67 -5.36
C LEU A 253 12.52 2.35 -5.96
N GLY A 254 13.22 2.40 -7.10
CA GLY A 254 13.89 1.24 -7.70
C GLY A 254 14.93 0.61 -6.77
N THR A 255 15.68 1.42 -6.04
CA THR A 255 16.65 0.95 -5.03
C THR A 255 15.94 0.23 -3.88
N VAL A 256 14.86 0.81 -3.33
CA VAL A 256 14.08 0.21 -2.22
C VAL A 256 13.46 -1.11 -2.67
N ALA A 257 12.79 -1.11 -3.81
CA ALA A 257 12.17 -2.31 -4.39
C ALA A 257 13.19 -3.43 -4.65
N ALA A 258 14.38 -3.07 -5.17
CA ALA A 258 15.45 -4.02 -5.41
C ALA A 258 16.07 -4.57 -4.12
N ASN A 259 16.21 -3.74 -3.08
CA ASN A 259 16.66 -4.19 -1.76
C ASN A 259 15.68 -5.21 -1.17
N LEU A 260 14.39 -4.92 -1.24
CA LEU A 260 13.34 -5.83 -0.78
C LEU A 260 13.36 -7.15 -1.57
N ALA A 261 13.47 -7.07 -2.91
CA ALA A 261 13.52 -8.25 -3.77
C ALA A 261 14.69 -9.18 -3.42
N VAL A 262 15.88 -8.63 -3.19
CA VAL A 262 17.06 -9.42 -2.81
C VAL A 262 16.92 -9.97 -1.39
N THR A 263 16.38 -9.18 -0.46
CA THR A 263 16.23 -9.57 0.96
C THR A 263 15.26 -10.73 1.11
N LEU A 264 14.13 -10.71 0.39
CA LEU A 264 13.11 -11.75 0.47
C LEU A 264 13.34 -12.91 -0.51
N GLY A 265 14.22 -12.74 -1.51
CA GLY A 265 14.27 -13.67 -2.66
C GLY A 265 12.94 -13.63 -3.43
N ALA A 266 12.37 -12.43 -3.68
CA ALA A 266 11.01 -12.23 -4.15
C ALA A 266 10.83 -12.59 -5.64
N LEU A 267 11.03 -13.86 -5.98
CA LEU A 267 10.84 -14.38 -7.35
C LEU A 267 9.37 -14.37 -7.78
N GLY A 268 8.43 -14.30 -6.83
CA GLY A 268 6.99 -14.07 -7.09
C GLY A 268 6.67 -12.65 -7.56
N GLY A 269 7.67 -11.75 -7.58
CA GLY A 269 7.54 -10.38 -8.08
C GLY A 269 7.53 -9.31 -7.00
N ILE A 270 7.71 -8.06 -7.46
CA ILE A 270 7.53 -6.86 -6.63
C ILE A 270 6.26 -6.14 -7.06
N TYR A 271 5.41 -5.83 -6.09
CA TYR A 271 4.15 -5.13 -6.32
C TYR A 271 4.21 -3.74 -5.70
N ILE A 272 3.82 -2.74 -6.49
CA ILE A 272 3.90 -1.33 -6.14
C ILE A 272 2.48 -0.83 -5.90
N GLY A 273 2.18 -0.50 -4.65
CA GLY A 273 0.95 0.15 -4.23
C GLY A 273 1.14 1.64 -3.95
N GLY A 274 0.22 2.21 -3.17
CA GLY A 274 0.27 3.61 -2.77
C GLY A 274 -0.13 4.60 -3.86
N GLY A 275 -0.36 5.84 -3.45
CA GLY A 275 -0.97 6.86 -4.32
C GLY A 275 0.03 7.61 -5.21
N VAL A 276 1.35 7.60 -4.95
CA VAL A 276 2.29 8.45 -5.70
C VAL A 276 2.51 7.94 -7.12
N VAL A 277 2.77 6.65 -7.29
CA VAL A 277 3.10 6.07 -8.62
C VAL A 277 1.97 6.21 -9.64
N PRO A 278 0.68 5.97 -9.31
CA PRO A 278 -0.41 6.21 -10.25
C PRO A 278 -0.48 7.64 -10.81
N HIS A 279 -0.10 8.66 -10.02
CA HIS A 279 -0.06 10.05 -10.48
C HIS A 279 1.05 10.34 -11.49
N LEU A 280 2.08 9.48 -11.57
CA LEU A 280 3.12 9.57 -12.60
C LEU A 280 2.61 9.04 -13.96
N GLY A 281 1.54 8.25 -13.97
CA GLY A 281 0.93 7.69 -15.18
C GLY A 281 1.96 6.95 -16.05
N ALA A 282 1.78 7.03 -17.37
CA ALA A 282 2.67 6.39 -18.35
C ALA A 282 4.14 6.83 -18.26
N TYR A 283 4.44 7.93 -17.53
CA TYR A 283 5.82 8.33 -17.31
C TYR A 283 6.61 7.30 -16.53
N PHE A 284 5.97 6.62 -15.54
CA PHE A 284 6.64 5.67 -14.67
C PHE A 284 7.30 4.50 -15.42
N GLU A 285 6.70 4.03 -16.51
CA GLU A 285 7.25 2.95 -17.34
C GLU A 285 8.62 3.29 -17.95
N ARG A 286 8.78 4.56 -18.38
CA ARG A 286 10.04 5.07 -18.99
C ARG A 286 10.98 5.75 -18.00
N SER A 287 10.59 5.79 -16.71
CA SER A 287 11.40 6.39 -15.66
C SER A 287 12.65 5.54 -15.32
N PRO A 288 13.61 6.07 -14.58
CA PRO A 288 14.77 5.30 -14.11
C PRO A 288 14.47 4.13 -13.17
N PHE A 289 13.21 3.94 -12.74
CA PHE A 289 12.83 2.89 -11.79
C PHE A 289 13.35 1.51 -12.19
N ARG A 290 12.99 1.03 -13.39
CA ARG A 290 13.32 -0.34 -13.81
C ARG A 290 14.82 -0.55 -13.98
N ALA A 291 15.52 0.40 -14.57
CA ALA A 291 16.97 0.35 -14.74
C ALA A 291 17.69 0.28 -13.38
N ARG A 292 17.25 1.06 -12.39
CA ARG A 292 17.79 1.04 -11.03
C ARG A 292 17.42 -0.25 -10.29
N PHE A 293 16.21 -0.75 -10.44
CA PHE A 293 15.77 -2.02 -9.87
C PHE A 293 16.67 -3.18 -10.34
N GLU A 294 17.00 -3.23 -11.62
CA GLU A 294 17.85 -4.28 -12.17
C GLU A 294 19.34 -4.14 -11.83
N ASN A 295 19.79 -2.94 -11.49
CA ASN A 295 21.21 -2.68 -11.18
C ASN A 295 21.59 -3.12 -9.77
N LYS A 296 21.89 -4.42 -9.60
CA LYS A 296 22.30 -5.06 -8.33
C LYS A 296 23.66 -5.79 -8.45
N GLY A 297 24.58 -5.25 -9.25
CA GLY A 297 25.90 -5.85 -9.43
C GLY A 297 25.79 -7.30 -9.92
N ARG A 298 26.43 -8.24 -9.23
CA ARG A 298 26.38 -9.67 -9.61
C ARG A 298 24.98 -10.30 -9.49
N MET A 299 24.03 -9.67 -8.81
CA MET A 299 22.63 -10.15 -8.72
C MET A 299 21.75 -9.61 -9.86
N SER A 300 22.26 -8.73 -10.74
CA SER A 300 21.48 -8.11 -11.81
C SER A 300 20.83 -9.12 -12.76
N ALA A 301 21.46 -10.26 -13.01
CA ALA A 301 20.87 -11.32 -13.84
C ALA A 301 19.60 -11.94 -13.21
N MET A 302 19.56 -12.09 -11.90
CA MET A 302 18.37 -12.51 -11.15
C MET A 302 17.32 -11.41 -11.16
N MET A 303 17.70 -10.14 -10.91
CA MET A 303 16.79 -9.02 -10.84
C MET A 303 16.02 -8.79 -12.14
N LYS A 304 16.65 -9.03 -13.30
CA LYS A 304 15.99 -8.95 -14.61
C LYS A 304 14.85 -9.94 -14.79
N LYS A 305 14.88 -11.07 -14.09
CA LYS A 305 13.83 -12.09 -14.14
C LYS A 305 12.64 -11.78 -13.22
N ILE A 306 12.84 -10.94 -12.20
CA ILE A 306 11.80 -10.56 -11.25
C ILE A 306 10.90 -9.50 -11.89
N PRO A 307 9.59 -9.76 -12.06
CA PRO A 307 8.67 -8.76 -12.56
C PRO A 307 8.39 -7.69 -11.51
N ALA A 308 8.07 -6.49 -11.95
CA ALA A 308 7.53 -5.44 -11.12
C ALA A 308 6.14 -5.05 -11.65
N PHE A 309 5.16 -4.93 -10.75
CA PHE A 309 3.78 -4.61 -11.11
C PHE A 309 3.32 -3.39 -10.31
N VAL A 310 2.66 -2.44 -10.96
CA VAL A 310 1.87 -1.41 -10.28
C VAL A 310 0.47 -1.97 -10.09
N ILE A 311 -0.04 -1.92 -8.86
CA ILE A 311 -1.42 -2.30 -8.55
C ILE A 311 -2.34 -1.20 -9.05
N THR A 312 -3.25 -1.55 -9.95
CA THR A 312 -4.23 -0.63 -10.58
C THR A 312 -5.67 -0.97 -10.18
N ALA A 313 -5.85 -1.93 -9.27
CA ALA A 313 -7.16 -2.26 -8.74
C ALA A 313 -7.75 -1.09 -7.95
N ASP A 314 -9.05 -0.85 -8.12
CA ASP A 314 -9.80 0.03 -7.24
C ASP A 314 -9.94 -0.64 -5.86
N TYR A 315 -9.65 0.13 -4.81
CA TYR A 315 -9.82 -0.30 -3.40
C TYR A 315 -9.18 -1.67 -3.07
N PRO A 316 -7.90 -1.91 -3.39
CA PRO A 316 -7.28 -3.22 -3.21
C PRO A 316 -7.26 -3.67 -1.75
N ALA A 317 -7.31 -2.73 -0.79
CA ALA A 317 -7.40 -3.06 0.64
C ALA A 317 -8.65 -3.91 0.94
N PHE A 318 -9.81 -3.64 0.32
CA PHE A 318 -11.00 -4.46 0.53
C PHE A 318 -10.83 -5.90 0.07
N ILE A 319 -10.13 -6.12 -1.05
CA ILE A 319 -9.82 -7.47 -1.55
C ILE A 319 -8.97 -8.22 -0.51
N GLY A 320 -7.98 -7.55 0.05
CA GLY A 320 -7.07 -8.16 1.03
C GLY A 320 -7.73 -8.44 2.38
N VAL A 321 -8.52 -7.51 2.92
CA VAL A 321 -9.21 -7.75 4.18
C VAL A 321 -10.28 -8.83 4.03
N SER A 322 -10.97 -8.91 2.89
CA SER A 322 -11.88 -10.03 2.59
C SER A 322 -11.15 -11.37 2.66
N ALA A 323 -10.00 -11.50 1.99
CA ALA A 323 -9.18 -12.72 2.02
C ALA A 323 -8.72 -13.08 3.45
N ILE A 324 -8.34 -12.10 4.26
CA ILE A 324 -7.98 -12.30 5.68
C ILE A 324 -9.17 -12.83 6.49
N LEU A 325 -10.36 -12.27 6.27
CA LEU A 325 -11.55 -12.69 6.97
C LEU A 325 -11.98 -14.11 6.57
N ASP A 326 -11.92 -14.45 5.27
CA ASP A 326 -12.16 -15.80 4.76
C ASP A 326 -11.25 -16.83 5.42
N GLU A 327 -9.95 -16.55 5.50
CA GLU A 327 -8.99 -17.43 6.16
C GLU A 327 -9.35 -17.63 7.64
N LYS A 328 -9.72 -16.57 8.33
CA LYS A 328 -10.08 -16.63 9.75
C LYS A 328 -11.34 -17.45 9.99
N LEU A 329 -12.37 -17.25 9.19
CA LEU A 329 -13.65 -17.95 9.34
C LEU A 329 -13.55 -19.40 8.87
N GLY A 330 -12.82 -19.69 7.78
CA GLY A 330 -12.55 -21.05 7.31
C GLY A 330 -11.76 -21.88 8.32
N ALA A 331 -10.77 -21.29 8.99
CA ALA A 331 -10.02 -21.95 10.05
C ALA A 331 -10.86 -22.21 11.33
N ALA A 332 -11.89 -21.41 11.59
CA ALA A 332 -12.81 -21.61 12.70
C ALA A 332 -13.82 -22.76 12.44
N GLY A 333 -14.26 -22.93 11.18
CA GLY A 333 -15.18 -23.99 10.79
C GLY A 333 -14.52 -25.39 10.65
N ALA A 334 -13.19 -25.45 10.61
CA ALA A 334 -12.43 -26.70 10.51
C ALA A 334 -12.03 -27.32 11.85
N ARG A 335 -12.41 -26.69 12.97
CA ARG A 335 -12.20 -27.20 14.35
C ARG A 335 -13.53 -27.67 14.93
#